data_4fdfd904b09522da3ae64148114e56e0
#
_entry.id   4fdfd904b09522da3ae64148114e56e0
#
_cell.length_a   1.000
_cell.length_b   1.000
_cell.length_c   1.000
_cell.angle_alpha   90.00
_cell.angle_beta   90.00
_cell.angle_gamma   90.00
#
_symmetry.space_group_name_H-M   'P 1'
#
loop_
_entity.id
_entity.type
_entity.pdbx_description
1 polymer ?
#
loop_
_entity_poly.entity_id
_entity_poly.type
_entity_poly.pdbx_seq_one_letter_code
_entity_poly.pdbx_strand_id
1 'polypeptide(L)'
;MNHRRNVTTDAEAKSPRYCAAIASDAETVRAAQRLRYRVFHAANAAEEPNDRPHPQAIDEDHFDRHCRHLVVRETATGAVVGTYRILTAEGARAAGGFYSETEFDCSRLRRLPGRLVEVGRACVDPDHSGGAVISQLLGGLTRWVVAHRYDWV
;
A
#
# COMPACT_ATOMS: atom_id res chain seq x y z
N MET A 1 20.52 52.64 -22.98
CA MET A 1 19.96 52.31 -21.67
C MET A 1 19.22 51.00 -21.77
N ASN A 2 19.90 49.89 -21.35
CA ASN A 2 19.40 48.53 -21.50
C ASN A 2 18.91 48.04 -20.13
N HIS A 3 17.56 48.00 -19.94
CA HIS A 3 16.95 47.45 -18.73
C HIS A 3 16.88 45.93 -18.89
N ARG A 4 17.82 45.22 -18.29
CA ARG A 4 17.68 43.75 -18.05
C ARG A 4 16.66 43.54 -16.92
N ARG A 5 15.51 42.98 -17.26
CA ARG A 5 14.56 42.44 -16.25
C ARG A 5 15.16 41.13 -15.73
N ASN A 6 15.54 41.14 -14.48
CA ASN A 6 15.82 39.93 -13.71
C ASN A 6 14.46 39.20 -13.51
N VAL A 7 14.29 38.07 -14.16
CA VAL A 7 13.21 37.12 -13.86
C VAL A 7 13.79 36.16 -12.82
N THR A 8 13.52 36.45 -11.57
CA THR A 8 13.72 35.53 -10.46
C THR A 8 12.56 34.52 -10.51
N THR A 9 12.84 33.33 -11.07
CA THR A 9 11.96 32.18 -10.98
C THR A 9 12.37 31.35 -9.76
N ASP A 10 11.99 31.79 -8.58
CA ASP A 10 11.90 30.93 -7.40
C ASP A 10 10.54 30.23 -7.40
N ALA A 11 10.41 29.20 -8.22
CA ALA A 11 9.39 28.20 -8.02
C ALA A 11 9.93 27.23 -6.95
N GLU A 12 9.72 27.54 -5.68
CA GLU A 12 9.80 26.56 -4.60
C GLU A 12 8.90 25.39 -4.99
N ALA A 13 9.50 24.26 -5.40
CA ALA A 13 8.78 23.05 -5.68
C ALA A 13 8.14 22.57 -4.37
N LYS A 14 6.85 22.89 -4.20
CA LYS A 14 6.07 22.51 -3.04
C LYS A 14 6.11 20.99 -2.91
N SER A 15 6.68 20.48 -1.83
CA SER A 15 6.77 19.04 -1.57
C SER A 15 5.39 18.39 -1.76
N PRO A 16 5.30 17.25 -2.43
CA PRO A 16 4.02 16.60 -2.68
C PRO A 16 3.34 16.27 -1.35
N ARG A 17 2.02 16.47 -1.27
CA ARG A 17 1.25 16.19 -0.06
C ARG A 17 1.34 14.72 0.37
N TYR A 18 1.48 13.82 -0.57
CA TYR A 18 1.54 12.38 -0.33
C TYR A 18 2.75 11.76 -1.00
N CYS A 19 3.37 10.81 -0.32
CA CYS A 19 4.52 10.06 -0.84
C CYS A 19 4.31 8.56 -0.66
N ALA A 20 4.51 7.79 -1.74
CA ALA A 20 4.44 6.33 -1.72
C ALA A 20 5.85 5.71 -1.59
N ALA A 21 6.00 4.76 -0.66
CA ALA A 21 7.24 4.01 -0.46
C ALA A 21 6.97 2.59 0.07
N ILE A 22 7.92 1.69 -0.14
CA ILE A 22 7.90 0.39 0.57
C ILE A 22 8.32 0.62 2.01
N ALA A 23 7.58 0.04 2.97
CA ALA A 23 7.93 0.08 4.37
C ALA A 23 9.30 -0.57 4.62
N SER A 24 10.18 0.14 5.32
CA SER A 24 11.56 -0.29 5.59
C SER A 24 11.76 -0.74 7.04
N ASP A 25 10.77 -0.55 7.90
CA ASP A 25 10.86 -0.82 9.33
C ASP A 25 9.53 -1.38 9.88
N ALA A 26 9.62 -2.04 11.03
CA ALA A 26 8.49 -2.70 11.68
C ALA A 26 7.41 -1.71 12.15
N GLU A 27 7.78 -0.49 12.50
CA GLU A 27 6.81 0.52 12.94
C GLU A 27 5.91 0.96 11.79
N THR A 28 6.48 1.16 10.60
CA THR A 28 5.75 1.47 9.37
C THR A 28 4.79 0.34 9.00
N VAL A 29 5.25 -0.93 9.10
CA VAL A 29 4.39 -2.09 8.86
C VAL A 29 3.22 -2.11 9.85
N ARG A 30 3.48 -1.91 11.14
CA ARG A 30 2.42 -1.83 12.15
C ARG A 30 1.45 -0.66 11.91
N ALA A 31 1.94 0.47 11.42
CA ALA A 31 1.08 1.60 11.05
C ALA A 31 0.13 1.23 9.89
N ALA A 32 0.62 0.50 8.89
CA ALA A 32 -0.20 -0.05 7.82
C ALA A 32 -1.23 -1.06 8.33
N GLN A 33 -0.84 -1.96 9.23
CA GLN A 33 -1.72 -2.95 9.86
C GLN A 33 -2.82 -2.29 10.70
N ARG A 34 -2.50 -1.21 11.44
CA ARG A 34 -3.49 -0.41 12.18
C ARG A 34 -4.46 0.30 11.24
N LEU A 35 -3.96 0.87 10.12
CA LEU A 35 -4.82 1.48 9.11
C LEU A 35 -5.80 0.44 8.53
N ARG A 36 -5.32 -0.74 8.14
CA ARG A 36 -6.15 -1.84 7.63
C ARG A 36 -7.23 -2.23 8.62
N TYR A 37 -6.85 -2.41 9.89
CA TYR A 37 -7.82 -2.75 10.93
C TYR A 37 -8.94 -1.71 11.01
N ARG A 38 -8.60 -0.42 11.11
CA ARG A 38 -9.62 0.64 11.18
C ARG A 38 -10.55 0.64 9.98
N VAL A 39 -9.98 0.49 8.76
CA VAL A 39 -10.77 0.55 7.53
C VAL A 39 -11.65 -0.68 7.36
N PHE A 40 -11.11 -1.88 7.55
CA PHE A 40 -11.85 -3.12 7.36
C PHE A 40 -12.84 -3.38 8.49
N HIS A 41 -12.47 -3.06 9.73
CA HIS A 41 -13.38 -3.18 10.86
C HIS A 41 -14.55 -2.19 10.75
N ALA A 42 -14.30 -0.94 10.34
CA ALA A 42 -15.37 0.02 10.11
C ALA A 42 -16.33 -0.42 8.99
N ALA A 43 -15.84 -1.10 7.96
CA ALA A 43 -16.68 -1.66 6.90
C ALA A 43 -17.57 -2.82 7.42
N ASN A 44 -17.10 -3.60 8.39
CA ASN A 44 -17.80 -4.75 8.95
C ASN A 44 -18.65 -4.39 10.19
N ALA A 45 -18.46 -3.22 10.78
CA ALA A 45 -19.16 -2.78 12.01
C ALA A 45 -20.71 -2.71 11.88
N ALA A 46 -21.21 -2.69 10.65
CA ALA A 46 -22.65 -2.81 10.38
C ALA A 46 -23.20 -4.20 10.73
N GLU A 47 -22.35 -5.24 10.73
CA GLU A 47 -22.74 -6.62 10.99
C GLU A 47 -22.59 -6.99 12.47
N GLU A 48 -21.70 -6.29 13.22
CA GLU A 48 -21.48 -6.51 14.67
C GLU A 48 -21.49 -5.18 15.45
N PRO A 49 -22.67 -4.62 15.78
CA PRO A 49 -22.80 -3.28 16.37
C PRO A 49 -22.16 -3.11 17.77
N ASN A 50 -21.82 -4.19 18.46
CA ASN A 50 -21.25 -4.17 19.81
C ASN A 50 -19.71 -4.30 19.84
N ASP A 51 -19.07 -4.54 18.70
CA ASP A 51 -17.61 -4.64 18.62
C ASP A 51 -17.01 -3.26 18.41
N ARG A 52 -16.52 -2.63 19.48
CA ARG A 52 -15.86 -1.31 19.42
C ARG A 52 -14.43 -1.47 18.95
N PRO A 53 -14.00 -0.69 17.93
CA PRO A 53 -12.61 -0.69 17.46
C PRO A 53 -11.64 -0.46 18.62
N HIS A 54 -10.72 -1.41 18.82
CA HIS A 54 -9.66 -1.20 19.80
C HIS A 54 -8.53 -0.36 19.17
N PRO A 55 -8.10 0.78 19.78
CA PRO A 55 -7.16 1.71 19.16
C PRO A 55 -5.79 1.10 18.80
N GLN A 56 -5.39 0.02 19.47
CA GLN A 56 -4.12 -0.67 19.23
C GLN A 56 -4.26 -1.96 18.43
N ALA A 57 -5.48 -2.31 18.00
CA ALA A 57 -5.71 -3.50 17.20
C ALA A 57 -5.10 -3.36 15.80
N ILE A 58 -4.66 -4.48 15.27
CA ILE A 58 -4.01 -4.58 13.96
C ILE A 58 -4.68 -5.66 13.13
N ASP A 59 -4.78 -5.43 11.83
CA ASP A 59 -5.08 -6.47 10.84
C ASP A 59 -3.76 -7.13 10.47
N GLU A 60 -3.50 -8.32 10.98
CA GLU A 60 -2.30 -9.11 10.72
C GLU A 60 -2.67 -10.57 10.50
N ASP A 61 -2.07 -11.19 9.48
CA ASP A 61 -2.15 -12.62 9.23
C ASP A 61 -0.75 -13.21 9.02
N HIS A 62 -0.67 -14.54 8.83
CA HIS A 62 0.61 -15.22 8.66
C HIS A 62 1.36 -14.81 7.37
N PHE A 63 0.67 -14.22 6.37
CA PHE A 63 1.30 -13.74 5.15
C PHE A 63 2.09 -12.45 5.36
N ASP A 64 1.69 -11.60 6.33
CA ASP A 64 2.28 -10.26 6.50
C ASP A 64 3.80 -10.29 6.62
N ARG A 65 4.37 -11.26 7.35
CA ARG A 65 5.83 -11.43 7.53
C ARG A 65 6.57 -11.84 6.24
N HIS A 66 5.85 -12.31 5.23
CA HIS A 66 6.40 -12.74 3.94
C HIS A 66 6.15 -11.70 2.83
N CYS A 67 5.47 -10.60 3.17
CA CYS A 67 5.07 -9.56 2.24
C CYS A 67 5.97 -8.33 2.31
N ARG A 68 5.94 -7.55 1.21
CA ARG A 68 6.30 -6.14 1.23
C ARG A 68 5.05 -5.32 1.46
N HIS A 69 5.17 -4.21 2.18
CA HIS A 69 4.07 -3.28 2.43
C HIS A 69 4.37 -1.98 1.71
N LEU A 70 3.61 -1.68 0.67
CA LEU A 70 3.62 -0.36 0.04
C LEU A 70 2.72 0.54 0.88
N VAL A 71 3.23 1.69 1.30
CA VAL A 71 2.50 2.67 2.10
C VAL A 71 2.51 4.02 1.41
N VAL A 72 1.44 4.78 1.61
CA VAL A 72 1.39 6.21 1.31
C VAL A 72 1.36 6.97 2.61
N ARG A 73 2.29 7.93 2.75
CA ARG A 73 2.34 8.84 3.90
C ARG A 73 1.88 10.23 3.50
N GLU A 74 1.15 10.89 4.39
CA GLU A 74 0.97 12.32 4.32
C GLU A 74 2.28 13.01 4.74
N THR A 75 2.81 13.87 3.87
CA THR A 75 4.14 14.48 4.08
C THR A 75 4.19 15.39 5.30
N ALA A 76 3.09 16.09 5.61
CA ALA A 76 3.03 17.03 6.71
C ALA A 76 3.05 16.36 8.09
N THR A 77 2.42 15.20 8.23
CA THR A 77 2.22 14.50 9.51
C THR A 77 3.07 13.24 9.64
N GLY A 78 3.55 12.69 8.53
CA GLY A 78 4.19 11.39 8.46
C GLY A 78 3.23 10.20 8.60
N ALA A 79 1.93 10.46 8.78
CA ALA A 79 0.92 9.41 8.97
C ALA A 79 0.78 8.50 7.75
N VAL A 80 0.63 7.20 7.97
CA VAL A 80 0.28 6.24 6.92
C VAL A 80 -1.22 6.35 6.65
N VAL A 81 -1.56 6.78 5.42
CA VAL A 81 -2.93 7.06 4.97
C VAL A 81 -3.40 6.15 3.83
N GLY A 82 -2.53 5.28 3.35
CA GLY A 82 -2.87 4.27 2.35
C GLY A 82 -1.88 3.12 2.37
N THR A 83 -2.31 1.92 2.02
CA THR A 83 -1.43 0.74 1.96
C THR A 83 -1.89 -0.28 0.93
N TYR A 84 -0.89 -1.02 0.38
CA TYR A 84 -1.02 -2.30 -0.32
C TYR A 84 -0.06 -3.32 0.29
N ARG A 85 -0.50 -4.58 0.34
CA ARG A 85 0.36 -5.72 0.64
C ARG A 85 0.79 -6.39 -0.65
N ILE A 86 2.08 -6.66 -0.80
CA ILE A 86 2.70 -7.24 -2.01
C ILE A 86 3.34 -8.57 -1.62
N LEU A 87 2.83 -9.68 -2.13
CA LEU A 87 3.34 -11.02 -1.89
C LEU A 87 4.05 -11.54 -3.15
N THR A 88 5.36 -11.65 -3.08
CA THR A 88 6.18 -12.19 -4.18
C THR A 88 6.07 -13.71 -4.24
N ALA A 89 6.46 -14.32 -5.37
CA ALA A 89 6.53 -15.78 -5.49
C ALA A 89 7.44 -16.44 -4.43
N GLU A 90 8.50 -15.74 -4.00
CA GLU A 90 9.38 -16.21 -2.91
C GLU A 90 8.66 -16.14 -1.56
N GLY A 91 7.98 -15.02 -1.30
CA GLY A 91 7.16 -14.84 -0.10
C GLY A 91 6.04 -15.87 -0.05
N ALA A 92 5.35 -16.12 -1.16
CA ALA A 92 4.30 -17.11 -1.28
C ALA A 92 4.83 -18.52 -0.97
N ARG A 93 5.99 -18.91 -1.52
CA ARG A 93 6.61 -20.22 -1.17
C ARG A 93 6.90 -20.35 0.33
N ALA A 94 7.38 -19.28 0.96
CA ALA A 94 7.67 -19.26 2.40
C ALA A 94 6.38 -19.26 3.26
N ALA A 95 5.29 -18.72 2.73
CA ALA A 95 3.97 -18.69 3.38
C ALA A 95 3.13 -19.95 3.14
N GLY A 96 3.56 -20.87 2.26
CA GLY A 96 2.81 -22.07 1.89
C GLY A 96 1.92 -21.93 0.66
N GLY A 97 1.90 -20.77 0.00
CA GLY A 97 1.13 -20.46 -1.19
C GLY A 97 0.80 -18.95 -1.30
N PHE A 98 0.13 -18.56 -2.37
CA PHE A 98 -0.49 -17.24 -2.47
C PHE A 98 -1.74 -17.16 -1.59
N TYR A 99 -2.08 -15.96 -1.13
CA TYR A 99 -3.31 -15.77 -0.35
C TYR A 99 -4.56 -16.18 -1.15
N SER A 100 -4.61 -15.82 -2.43
CA SER A 100 -5.74 -16.18 -3.31
C SER A 100 -5.96 -17.69 -3.43
N GLU A 101 -4.93 -18.52 -3.18
CA GLU A 101 -5.06 -19.99 -3.21
C GLU A 101 -5.80 -20.56 -2.00
N THR A 102 -6.01 -19.74 -0.97
CA THR A 102 -6.86 -20.13 0.18
C THR A 102 -8.36 -20.06 -0.15
N GLU A 103 -8.71 -19.32 -1.22
CA GLU A 103 -10.10 -19.05 -1.59
C GLU A 103 -10.46 -19.54 -3.01
N PHE A 104 -9.45 -19.66 -3.91
CA PHE A 104 -9.67 -19.95 -5.33
C PHE A 104 -8.71 -21.01 -5.86
N ASP A 105 -9.15 -21.75 -6.90
CA ASP A 105 -8.24 -22.58 -7.70
C ASP A 105 -7.38 -21.71 -8.63
N CYS A 106 -6.15 -21.43 -8.20
CA CYS A 106 -5.17 -20.64 -8.96
C CYS A 106 -4.25 -21.52 -9.85
N SER A 107 -4.59 -22.79 -10.10
CA SER A 107 -3.75 -23.73 -10.85
C SER A 107 -3.38 -23.24 -12.26
N ARG A 108 -4.25 -22.46 -12.90
CA ARG A 108 -3.99 -21.85 -14.21
C ARG A 108 -2.98 -20.70 -14.12
N LEU A 109 -3.03 -19.89 -13.07
CA LEU A 109 -2.11 -18.78 -12.86
C LEU A 109 -0.68 -19.28 -12.64
N ARG A 110 -0.51 -20.40 -11.94
CA ARG A 110 0.80 -21.04 -11.73
C ARG A 110 1.48 -21.52 -13.02
N ARG A 111 0.72 -21.68 -14.12
CA ARG A 111 1.24 -22.12 -15.43
C ARG A 111 1.62 -20.96 -16.34
N LEU A 112 1.31 -19.72 -15.95
CA LEU A 112 1.68 -18.55 -16.74
C LEU A 112 3.21 -18.43 -16.79
N PRO A 113 3.78 -18.19 -17.98
CA PRO A 113 5.20 -17.89 -18.08
C PRO A 113 5.47 -16.51 -17.48
N GLY A 114 6.63 -16.36 -16.82
CA GLY A 114 7.04 -15.08 -16.26
C GLY A 114 6.92 -15.03 -14.74
N ARG A 115 7.08 -13.84 -14.19
CA ARG A 115 7.10 -13.55 -12.76
C ARG A 115 5.75 -13.03 -12.31
N LEU A 116 5.13 -13.75 -11.39
CA LEU A 116 3.86 -13.40 -10.76
C LEU A 116 4.09 -12.75 -9.40
N VAL A 117 3.30 -11.72 -9.10
CA VAL A 117 3.18 -11.12 -7.77
C VAL A 117 1.72 -10.94 -7.40
N GLU A 118 1.36 -11.21 -6.17
CA GLU A 118 0.01 -10.95 -5.66
C GLU A 118 -0.02 -9.65 -4.88
N VAL A 119 -1.06 -8.86 -5.09
CA VAL A 119 -1.31 -7.60 -4.38
C VAL A 119 -2.67 -7.66 -3.69
N GLY A 120 -2.68 -7.33 -2.42
CA GLY A 120 -3.90 -7.41 -1.62
C GLY A 120 -3.92 -6.42 -0.47
N ARG A 121 -4.93 -6.53 0.36
CA ARG A 121 -5.13 -5.68 1.55
C ARG A 121 -5.04 -4.19 1.22
N ALA A 122 -5.60 -3.79 0.08
CA ALA A 122 -5.65 -2.41 -0.36
C ALA A 122 -6.60 -1.61 0.53
N CYS A 123 -6.12 -0.52 1.11
CA CYS A 123 -7.01 0.41 1.78
C CYS A 123 -6.45 1.84 1.80
N VAL A 124 -7.37 2.79 1.94
CA VAL A 124 -7.09 4.22 2.09
C VAL A 124 -7.87 4.71 3.30
N ASP A 125 -7.24 5.55 4.09
CA ASP A 125 -7.89 6.23 5.22
C ASP A 125 -9.10 7.04 4.71
N PRO A 126 -10.31 6.86 5.28
CA PRO A 126 -11.51 7.58 4.85
C PRO A 126 -11.35 9.10 4.82
N ASP A 127 -10.58 9.67 5.75
CA ASP A 127 -10.32 11.12 5.81
C ASP A 127 -9.42 11.61 4.66
N HIS A 128 -8.80 10.68 3.91
CA HIS A 128 -7.91 10.93 2.78
C HIS A 128 -8.42 10.34 1.45
N SER A 129 -9.72 10.08 1.33
CA SER A 129 -10.36 9.35 0.21
C SER A 129 -10.47 10.11 -1.12
N GLY A 130 -9.97 11.33 -1.23
CA GLY A 130 -10.09 12.23 -2.40
C GLY A 130 -9.36 11.81 -3.70
N GLY A 131 -8.96 10.54 -3.86
CA GLY A 131 -8.33 10.00 -5.07
C GLY A 131 -6.80 10.19 -5.16
N ALA A 132 -6.22 11.18 -4.48
CA ALA A 132 -4.79 11.46 -4.54
C ALA A 132 -3.97 10.33 -3.89
N VAL A 133 -4.44 9.75 -2.78
CA VAL A 133 -3.77 8.63 -2.10
C VAL A 133 -3.82 7.37 -2.96
N ILE A 134 -4.98 7.03 -3.55
CA ILE A 134 -5.08 5.87 -4.43
C ILE A 134 -4.19 6.03 -5.67
N SER A 135 -4.08 7.25 -6.23
CA SER A 135 -3.16 7.54 -7.34
C SER A 135 -1.69 7.32 -6.95
N GLN A 136 -1.30 7.69 -5.72
CA GLN A 136 0.03 7.42 -5.19
C GLN A 136 0.28 5.92 -4.96
N LEU A 137 -0.72 5.18 -4.46
CA LEU A 137 -0.63 3.73 -4.30
C LEU A 137 -0.44 3.04 -5.66
N LEU A 138 -1.29 3.35 -6.64
CA LEU A 138 -1.20 2.76 -7.98
C LEU A 138 0.13 3.13 -8.67
N GLY A 139 0.53 4.39 -8.61
CA GLY A 139 1.80 4.84 -9.17
C GLY A 139 3.01 4.20 -8.46
N GLY A 140 2.97 4.06 -7.14
CA GLY A 140 3.98 3.38 -6.35
C GLY A 140 4.09 1.90 -6.69
N LEU A 141 2.95 1.21 -6.79
CA LEU A 141 2.87 -0.19 -7.18
C LEU A 141 3.42 -0.40 -8.60
N THR A 142 2.97 0.41 -9.57
CA THR A 142 3.44 0.32 -10.95
C THR A 142 4.96 0.48 -11.04
N ARG A 143 5.52 1.50 -10.38
CA ARG A 143 6.97 1.69 -10.35
C ARG A 143 7.69 0.48 -9.75
N TRP A 144 7.15 -0.08 -8.65
CA TRP A 144 7.74 -1.22 -7.98
C TRP A 144 7.69 -2.48 -8.88
N VAL A 145 6.54 -2.78 -9.48
CA VAL A 145 6.32 -3.93 -10.39
C VAL A 145 7.28 -3.86 -11.58
N VAL A 146 7.38 -2.69 -12.24
CA VAL A 146 8.26 -2.46 -13.39
C VAL A 146 9.73 -2.61 -12.99
N ALA A 147 10.14 -1.98 -11.88
CA ALA A 147 11.53 -2.04 -11.41
C ALA A 147 11.97 -3.48 -11.06
N HIS A 148 11.06 -4.32 -10.59
CA HIS A 148 11.33 -5.71 -10.23
C HIS A 148 10.99 -6.72 -11.35
N ARG A 149 10.58 -6.22 -12.53
CA ARG A 149 10.29 -7.03 -13.72
C ARG A 149 9.28 -8.14 -13.47
N TYR A 150 8.16 -7.80 -12.83
CA TYR A 150 7.01 -8.70 -12.75
C TYR A 150 6.17 -8.58 -14.01
N ASP A 151 5.71 -9.73 -14.52
CA ASP A 151 4.93 -9.84 -15.76
C ASP A 151 3.42 -9.85 -15.45
N TRP A 152 3.06 -10.35 -14.24
CA TRP A 152 1.68 -10.54 -13.81
C TRP A 152 1.46 -10.01 -12.38
N VAL A 153 0.30 -9.35 -12.19
CA VAL A 153 -0.17 -8.83 -10.90
C VAL A 153 -1.59 -9.31 -10.65
#